data_0c8fc2dc4bf5707af69068dab726be2b
#
_entry.id   0c8fc2dc4bf5707af69068dab726be2b
#
_cell.length_a   1.000
_cell.length_b   1.000
_cell.length_c   1.000
_cell.angle_alpha   90.00
_cell.angle_beta   90.00
_cell.angle_gamma   90.00
#
_symmetry.space_group_name_H-M   'P 1'
#
loop_
_entity.id
_entity.type
_entity.pdbx_description
1 polymer ?
#
loop_
_entity_poly.entity_id
_entity_poly.type
_entity_poly.pdbx_seq_one_letter_code
_entity_poly.pdbx_strand_id
1 'polypeptide(L)'
;MKNMYILKNNNNVIFGNGEKAEIVFNMEEYNDVLENLETNKYEKKLKREQRKLSRRCKLAKDSAKKLSDSKNYQKQKKKVAKIHNKIKNKRKDFINKLSTKIINNHDIICIEDLNIKGILKNHKLAKSISDVSWSEFVRQLEYKGNWYRRKIIKIPTFYPSSKTCSSCGNIKETLKLSERIYHCECCGLEIDRDYNASINILRKGLEILKEEKVS
;
A
#
# COMPACT_ATOMS: atom_id res chain seq x y z
N MET A 1 -9.10 -8.43 0.30
CA MET A 1 -8.06 -7.43 0.11
C MET A 1 -8.69 -6.29 -0.66
N LYS A 2 -8.66 -5.07 -0.10
CA LYS A 2 -9.14 -3.89 -0.82
C LYS A 2 -7.92 -3.29 -1.51
N ASN A 3 -7.97 -3.17 -2.79
CA ASN A 3 -6.87 -2.80 -3.65
C ASN A 3 -6.95 -1.31 -3.97
N MET A 4 -5.83 -0.71 -4.19
CA MET A 4 -5.69 0.65 -4.65
C MET A 4 -4.92 0.63 -5.99
N TYR A 5 -5.32 1.46 -6.91
CA TYR A 5 -4.88 1.38 -8.30
C TYR A 5 -4.19 2.62 -8.81
N ILE A 6 -3.18 2.41 -9.67
CA ILE A 6 -2.76 3.37 -10.70
C ILE A 6 -3.33 2.91 -12.04
N LEU A 7 -3.97 3.79 -12.74
CA LEU A 7 -4.31 3.58 -14.14
C LEU A 7 -3.05 3.70 -15.00
N LYS A 8 -2.67 2.61 -15.65
CA LYS A 8 -1.53 2.55 -16.56
C LYS A 8 -1.85 2.94 -17.99
N ASN A 9 -2.95 3.62 -18.28
CA ASN A 9 -3.23 4.13 -19.62
C ASN A 9 -3.85 5.52 -19.57
N ASN A 10 -3.35 6.38 -20.41
CA ASN A 10 -3.66 7.76 -20.79
C ASN A 10 -5.10 8.31 -20.64
N ASN A 11 -5.88 7.84 -19.71
CA ASN A 11 -7.20 8.40 -19.38
C ASN A 11 -7.05 9.47 -18.29
N ASN A 12 -6.27 10.50 -18.61
CA ASN A 12 -6.29 11.73 -17.84
C ASN A 12 -7.69 12.35 -17.96
N VAL A 13 -8.42 12.46 -16.87
CA VAL A 13 -9.57 13.35 -16.82
C VAL A 13 -9.01 14.77 -16.73
N ILE A 14 -9.05 15.46 -17.85
CA ILE A 14 -8.64 16.87 -17.92
C ILE A 14 -9.89 17.70 -17.63
N PHE A 15 -9.84 18.52 -16.58
CA PHE A 15 -10.86 19.51 -16.31
C PHE A 15 -10.70 20.70 -17.27
N GLY A 16 -11.80 21.45 -17.46
CA GLY A 16 -11.79 22.65 -18.32
C GLY A 16 -10.79 23.74 -17.92
N ASN A 17 -10.18 23.65 -16.72
CA ASN A 17 -9.09 24.50 -16.23
C ASN A 17 -7.69 23.91 -16.46
N GLY A 18 -7.57 22.78 -17.17
CA GLY A 18 -6.29 22.12 -17.45
C GLY A 18 -5.73 21.26 -16.31
N GLU A 19 -6.41 21.15 -15.17
CA GLU A 19 -6.00 20.25 -14.08
C GLU A 19 -6.13 18.78 -14.50
N LYS A 20 -5.12 17.97 -14.21
CA LYS A 20 -5.12 16.52 -14.46
C LYS A 20 -5.50 15.77 -13.19
N ALA A 21 -6.64 15.08 -13.24
CA ALA A 21 -7.00 14.13 -12.22
C ALA A 21 -6.71 12.70 -12.68
N GLU A 22 -5.99 11.98 -11.90
CA GLU A 22 -5.70 10.58 -12.17
C GLU A 22 -5.75 9.78 -10.87
N ILE A 23 -6.12 8.53 -10.99
CA ILE A 23 -6.13 7.61 -9.86
C ILE A 23 -5.08 6.57 -9.95
N VAL A 24 -4.85 6.09 -8.79
CA VAL A 24 -3.58 5.62 -8.51
C VAL A 24 -3.53 4.41 -7.58
N PHE A 25 -3.02 3.32 -7.99
CA PHE A 25 -2.41 2.19 -7.31
C PHE A 25 -3.17 0.90 -7.13
N ASN A 26 -2.62 -0.12 -7.75
CA ASN A 26 -2.83 -1.53 -7.45
C ASN A 26 -1.84 -2.00 -6.37
N MET A 27 -2.34 -2.58 -5.29
CA MET A 27 -1.51 -3.20 -4.25
C MET A 27 -0.68 -4.39 -4.77
N GLU A 28 -1.12 -5.07 -5.83
CA GLU A 28 -0.36 -6.16 -6.44
C GLU A 28 0.86 -5.62 -7.19
N GLU A 29 0.70 -4.59 -8.03
CA GLU A 29 1.84 -3.93 -8.68
C GLU A 29 2.81 -3.34 -7.64
N TYR A 30 2.29 -2.79 -6.55
CA TYR A 30 3.13 -2.30 -5.46
C TYR A 30 3.87 -3.43 -4.75
N ASN A 31 3.22 -4.57 -4.52
CA ASN A 31 3.86 -5.76 -3.93
C ASN A 31 4.87 -6.37 -4.90
N ASP A 32 4.57 -6.46 -6.20
CA ASP A 32 5.49 -6.94 -7.23
C ASP A 32 6.74 -6.05 -7.33
N VAL A 33 6.57 -4.74 -7.23
CA VAL A 33 7.70 -3.81 -7.19
C VAL A 33 8.47 -3.92 -5.88
N LEU A 34 7.81 -4.14 -4.73
CA LEU A 34 8.47 -4.43 -3.46
C LEU A 34 9.20 -5.78 -3.47
N GLU A 35 8.64 -6.80 -4.12
CA GLU A 35 9.28 -8.10 -4.28
C GLU A 35 10.51 -8.00 -5.19
N ASN A 36 10.44 -7.20 -6.24
CA ASN A 36 11.56 -6.92 -7.16
C ASN A 36 12.67 -6.05 -6.54
N LEU A 37 12.43 -5.40 -5.39
CA LEU A 37 13.41 -4.53 -4.71
C LEU A 37 14.56 -5.28 -4.00
N GLU A 38 14.93 -6.49 -4.43
CA GLU A 38 15.93 -7.32 -3.74
C GLU A 38 15.64 -7.55 -2.22
N THR A 39 14.45 -7.18 -1.73
CA THR A 39 14.07 -7.42 -0.33
C THR A 39 14.04 -8.90 -0.04
N ASN A 40 13.63 -9.73 -0.99
CA ASN A 40 13.66 -11.20 -0.89
C ASN A 40 15.04 -11.75 -0.55
N LYS A 41 16.12 -11.20 -1.13
CA LYS A 41 17.49 -11.57 -0.81
C LYS A 41 17.85 -11.24 0.64
N TYR A 42 17.46 -10.05 1.09
CA TYR A 42 17.70 -9.62 2.48
C TYR A 42 16.80 -10.35 3.48
N GLU A 43 15.57 -10.69 3.13
CA GLU A 43 14.67 -11.47 3.98
C GLU A 43 15.16 -12.92 4.16
N LYS A 44 15.60 -13.58 3.10
CA LYS A 44 16.25 -14.90 3.20
C LYS A 44 17.48 -14.83 4.11
N LYS A 45 18.31 -13.80 3.95
CA LYS A 45 19.46 -13.54 4.81
C LYS A 45 19.05 -13.29 6.25
N LEU A 46 18.01 -12.48 6.48
CA LEU A 46 17.48 -12.17 7.81
C LEU A 46 17.02 -13.45 8.53
N LYS A 47 16.21 -14.28 7.89
CA LYS A 47 15.75 -15.56 8.46
C LYS A 47 16.92 -16.44 8.88
N ARG A 48 17.98 -16.52 8.06
CA ARG A 48 19.19 -17.30 8.38
C ARG A 48 19.91 -16.73 9.60
N GLU A 49 20.12 -15.44 9.67
CA GLU A 49 20.84 -14.80 10.76
C GLU A 49 20.01 -14.75 12.07
N GLN A 50 18.68 -14.69 11.98
CA GLN A 50 17.80 -14.85 13.14
C GLN A 50 17.86 -16.27 13.73
N ARG A 51 17.90 -17.32 12.90
CA ARG A 51 18.09 -18.70 13.38
C ARG A 51 19.43 -18.85 14.13
N LYS A 52 20.51 -18.22 13.66
CA LYS A 52 21.80 -18.19 14.36
C LYS A 52 21.71 -17.43 15.69
N LEU A 53 20.98 -16.30 15.71
CA LEU A 53 20.76 -15.54 16.93
C LEU A 53 20.01 -16.35 17.99
N SER A 54 18.96 -17.06 17.57
CA SER A 54 18.16 -17.93 18.45
C SER A 54 19.02 -19.04 19.06
N ARG A 55 19.85 -19.71 18.25
CA ARG A 55 20.79 -20.77 18.75
C ARG A 55 21.79 -20.20 19.76
N ARG A 56 22.36 -19.00 19.49
CA ARG A 56 23.30 -18.35 20.42
C ARG A 56 22.61 -17.88 21.70
N CYS A 57 21.36 -17.47 21.62
CA CYS A 57 20.56 -17.14 22.78
C CYS A 57 20.36 -18.37 23.67
N LYS A 58 20.01 -19.52 23.07
CA LYS A 58 19.85 -20.80 23.80
C LYS A 58 21.14 -21.20 24.48
N LEU A 59 22.26 -21.25 23.76
CA LEU A 59 23.59 -21.58 24.31
C LEU A 59 24.02 -20.67 25.47
N ALA A 60 23.71 -19.36 25.39
CA ALA A 60 24.03 -18.44 26.48
C ALA A 60 23.18 -18.73 27.73
N LYS A 61 21.91 -19.06 27.55
CA LYS A 61 21.01 -19.45 28.66
C LYS A 61 21.41 -20.78 29.30
N ASP A 62 21.74 -21.78 28.49
CA ASP A 62 22.17 -23.10 28.95
C ASP A 62 23.51 -23.00 29.74
N SER A 63 24.34 -22.01 29.42
CA SER A 63 25.59 -21.70 30.14
C SER A 63 25.42 -20.77 31.33
N ALA A 64 24.19 -20.47 31.76
CA ALA A 64 23.84 -19.54 32.83
C ALA A 64 24.46 -18.12 32.68
N LYS A 65 24.84 -17.72 31.46
CA LYS A 65 25.42 -16.40 31.18
C LYS A 65 24.33 -15.38 30.89
N LYS A 66 24.47 -14.17 31.43
CA LYS A 66 23.62 -13.08 31.03
C LYS A 66 23.83 -12.78 29.54
N LEU A 67 22.73 -12.50 28.81
CA LEU A 67 22.80 -12.20 27.37
C LEU A 67 23.61 -10.93 27.07
N SER A 68 23.70 -9.99 28.03
CA SER A 68 24.58 -8.82 27.96
C SER A 68 26.04 -9.21 27.83
N ASP A 69 26.47 -10.25 28.53
CA ASP A 69 27.86 -10.63 28.68
C ASP A 69 28.32 -11.64 27.61
N SER A 70 27.35 -12.19 26.87
CA SER A 70 27.60 -13.11 25.77
C SER A 70 28.04 -12.36 24.52
N LYS A 71 29.38 -12.17 24.34
CA LYS A 71 29.96 -11.45 23.19
C LYS A 71 29.44 -11.99 21.84
N ASN A 72 29.34 -13.30 21.68
CA ASN A 72 28.86 -13.93 20.45
C ASN A 72 27.39 -13.67 20.17
N TYR A 73 26.54 -13.62 21.20
CA TYR A 73 25.13 -13.23 21.07
C TYR A 73 25.03 -11.76 20.67
N GLN A 74 25.75 -10.86 21.36
CA GLN A 74 25.72 -9.42 21.06
C GLN A 74 26.20 -9.11 19.63
N LYS A 75 27.28 -9.76 19.18
CA LYS A 75 27.77 -9.63 17.80
C LYS A 75 26.70 -10.05 16.78
N GLN A 76 26.01 -11.16 17.06
CA GLN A 76 24.95 -11.64 16.16
C GLN A 76 23.70 -10.75 16.20
N LYS A 77 23.31 -10.23 17.38
CA LYS A 77 22.21 -9.26 17.54
C LYS A 77 22.46 -8.01 16.69
N LYS A 78 23.67 -7.45 16.77
CA LYS A 78 24.05 -6.30 15.92
C LYS A 78 23.97 -6.62 14.43
N LYS A 79 24.35 -7.83 14.01
CA LYS A 79 24.27 -8.27 12.60
C LYS A 79 22.81 -8.35 12.13
N VAL A 80 21.92 -8.92 12.92
CA VAL A 80 20.48 -8.98 12.64
C VAL A 80 19.89 -7.56 12.55
N ALA A 81 20.21 -6.69 13.50
CA ALA A 81 19.74 -5.30 13.48
C ALA A 81 20.19 -4.54 12.22
N LYS A 82 21.45 -4.72 11.78
CA LYS A 82 21.94 -4.12 10.52
C LYS A 82 21.14 -4.58 9.29
N ILE A 83 20.72 -5.86 9.25
CA ILE A 83 19.91 -6.36 8.13
C ILE A 83 18.50 -5.78 8.18
N HIS A 84 17.87 -5.70 9.35
CA HIS A 84 16.58 -5.01 9.52
C HIS A 84 16.64 -3.57 9.04
N ASN A 85 17.67 -2.82 9.44
CA ASN A 85 17.84 -1.43 9.00
C ASN A 85 18.01 -1.31 7.48
N LYS A 86 18.73 -2.24 6.84
CA LYS A 86 18.83 -2.26 5.37
C LYS A 86 17.48 -2.45 4.70
N ILE A 87 16.67 -3.42 5.16
CA ILE A 87 15.33 -3.65 4.62
C ILE A 87 14.46 -2.40 4.81
N LYS A 88 14.43 -1.85 6.04
CA LYS A 88 13.69 -0.63 6.35
C LYS A 88 14.08 0.55 5.43
N ASN A 89 15.37 0.77 5.25
CA ASN A 89 15.88 1.87 4.42
C ASN A 89 15.53 1.69 2.93
N LYS A 90 15.63 0.47 2.40
CA LYS A 90 15.21 0.19 1.01
C LYS A 90 13.71 0.45 0.81
N ARG A 91 12.86 0.00 1.73
CA ARG A 91 11.43 0.28 1.69
C ARG A 91 11.14 1.78 1.75
N LYS A 92 11.80 2.48 2.67
CA LYS A 92 11.63 3.93 2.82
C LYS A 92 12.06 4.69 1.55
N ASP A 93 13.18 4.32 0.94
CA ASP A 93 13.68 4.91 -0.31
C ASP A 93 12.68 4.68 -1.45
N PHE A 94 12.17 3.45 -1.58
CA PHE A 94 11.14 3.13 -2.57
C PHE A 94 9.88 3.98 -2.40
N ILE A 95 9.29 3.99 -1.20
CA ILE A 95 8.09 4.78 -0.91
C ILE A 95 8.33 6.27 -1.20
N ASN A 96 9.51 6.76 -0.86
CA ASN A 96 9.87 8.15 -1.10
C ASN A 96 9.92 8.48 -2.60
N LYS A 97 10.58 7.65 -3.40
CA LYS A 97 10.66 7.82 -4.86
C LYS A 97 9.28 7.71 -5.52
N LEU A 98 8.51 6.71 -5.11
CA LEU A 98 7.17 6.46 -5.63
C LEU A 98 6.22 7.63 -5.34
N SER A 99 6.11 8.04 -4.08
CA SER A 99 5.25 9.15 -3.69
C SER A 99 5.66 10.47 -4.38
N THR A 100 6.98 10.71 -4.57
CA THR A 100 7.46 11.88 -5.33
C THR A 100 7.05 11.80 -6.80
N LYS A 101 7.19 10.62 -7.43
CA LYS A 101 6.79 10.41 -8.83
C LYS A 101 5.30 10.70 -9.02
N ILE A 102 4.46 10.21 -8.10
CA ILE A 102 3.01 10.43 -8.16
C ILE A 102 2.68 11.91 -8.03
N ILE A 103 3.21 12.57 -7.01
CA ILE A 103 2.96 13.99 -6.75
C ILE A 103 3.41 14.88 -7.92
N ASN A 104 4.51 14.54 -8.58
CA ASN A 104 5.01 15.33 -9.72
C ASN A 104 4.13 15.17 -10.98
N ASN A 105 3.44 14.03 -11.11
CA ASN A 105 2.71 13.72 -12.34
C ASN A 105 1.21 14.03 -12.25
N HIS A 106 0.67 14.25 -11.02
CA HIS A 106 -0.77 14.37 -10.81
C HIS A 106 -1.13 15.56 -9.94
N ASP A 107 -2.20 16.26 -10.32
CA ASP A 107 -2.70 17.43 -9.58
C ASP A 107 -3.68 17.04 -8.47
N ILE A 108 -4.47 15.98 -8.72
CA ILE A 108 -5.47 15.46 -7.79
C ILE A 108 -5.26 13.95 -7.65
N ILE A 109 -5.18 13.48 -6.42
CA ILE A 109 -4.93 12.07 -6.10
C ILE A 109 -6.02 11.60 -5.15
N CYS A 110 -6.83 10.62 -5.59
CA CYS A 110 -7.90 10.03 -4.78
C CYS A 110 -7.43 8.69 -4.21
N ILE A 111 -7.62 8.49 -2.92
CA ILE A 111 -7.21 7.27 -2.20
C ILE A 111 -8.32 6.78 -1.28
N GLU A 112 -8.35 5.46 -1.02
CA GLU A 112 -9.21 4.90 0.04
C GLU A 112 -8.63 5.20 1.42
N ASP A 113 -9.50 5.58 2.36
CA ASP A 113 -9.14 5.65 3.77
C ASP A 113 -9.22 4.25 4.39
N LEU A 114 -8.11 3.53 4.38
CA LEU A 114 -8.04 2.15 4.88
C LEU A 114 -7.86 2.10 6.39
N ASN A 115 -8.72 1.35 7.07
CA ASN A 115 -8.54 1.06 8.49
C ASN A 115 -7.39 0.04 8.70
N ILE A 116 -6.16 0.53 8.62
CA ILE A 116 -4.94 -0.29 8.77
C ILE A 116 -4.90 -1.02 10.11
N LYS A 117 -5.35 -0.37 11.20
CA LYS A 117 -5.39 -1.00 12.53
C LYS A 117 -6.31 -2.23 12.56
N GLY A 118 -7.46 -2.16 11.88
CA GLY A 118 -8.39 -3.27 11.75
C GLY A 118 -7.81 -4.42 10.90
N ILE A 119 -7.14 -4.08 9.81
CA ILE A 119 -6.55 -5.07 8.89
C ILE A 119 -5.35 -5.78 9.54
N LEU A 120 -4.54 -5.07 10.33
CA LEU A 120 -3.40 -5.65 11.08
C LEU A 120 -3.80 -6.70 12.13
N LYS A 121 -5.05 -6.70 12.60
CA LYS A 121 -5.57 -7.75 13.49
C LYS A 121 -5.69 -9.11 12.77
N ASN A 122 -5.78 -9.13 11.46
CA ASN A 122 -5.78 -10.35 10.68
C ASN A 122 -4.33 -10.82 10.45
N HIS A 123 -3.87 -11.80 11.22
CA HIS A 123 -2.49 -12.32 11.18
C HIS A 123 -2.02 -12.78 9.78
N LYS A 124 -2.94 -13.23 8.90
CA LYS A 124 -2.62 -13.65 7.53
C LYS A 124 -2.26 -12.44 6.63
N LEU A 125 -2.85 -11.29 6.90
CA LEU A 125 -2.67 -10.07 6.12
C LEU A 125 -1.69 -9.09 6.80
N ALA A 126 -1.51 -9.20 8.12
CA ALA A 126 -0.71 -8.28 8.92
C ALA A 126 0.73 -8.15 8.40
N LYS A 127 1.33 -9.25 7.94
CA LYS A 127 2.70 -9.22 7.41
C LYS A 127 2.78 -8.43 6.11
N SER A 128 1.94 -8.72 5.12
CA SER A 128 1.96 -8.02 3.83
C SER A 128 1.65 -6.53 3.98
N ILE A 129 0.71 -6.16 4.86
CA ILE A 129 0.33 -4.77 5.10
C ILE A 129 1.38 -4.01 5.91
N SER A 130 1.98 -4.66 6.91
CA SER A 130 3.13 -4.09 7.64
C SER A 130 4.34 -3.92 6.73
N ASP A 131 4.55 -4.87 5.82
CA ASP A 131 5.63 -4.83 4.83
C ASP A 131 5.43 -3.68 3.83
N VAL A 132 4.19 -3.37 3.46
CA VAL A 132 3.82 -2.30 2.53
C VAL A 132 4.02 -0.89 3.12
N SER A 133 4.11 -0.77 4.46
CA SER A 133 4.24 0.55 5.11
C SER A 133 3.20 1.57 4.60
N TRP A 134 1.95 1.09 4.40
CA TRP A 134 0.85 1.86 3.82
C TRP A 134 0.66 3.23 4.47
N SER A 135 0.61 3.25 5.80
CA SER A 135 0.45 4.49 6.56
C SER A 135 1.57 5.51 6.26
N GLU A 136 2.79 5.03 6.07
CA GLU A 136 3.93 5.88 5.71
C GLU A 136 3.81 6.40 4.27
N PHE A 137 3.31 5.58 3.36
CA PHE A 137 3.06 6.00 1.98
C PHE A 137 1.99 7.10 1.90
N VAL A 138 0.83 6.90 2.55
CA VAL A 138 -0.24 7.90 2.63
C VAL A 138 0.27 9.18 3.28
N ARG A 139 0.98 9.07 4.41
CA ARG A 139 1.61 10.22 5.06
C ARG A 139 2.55 10.98 4.12
N GLN A 140 3.32 10.26 3.27
CA GLN A 140 4.21 10.90 2.30
C GLN A 140 3.45 11.59 1.19
N LEU A 141 2.35 11.04 0.71
CA LEU A 141 1.48 11.70 -0.26
C LEU A 141 0.89 12.98 0.31
N GLU A 142 0.39 12.95 1.54
CA GLU A 142 -0.21 14.12 2.21
C GLU A 142 0.76 15.29 2.35
N TYR A 143 1.93 15.09 3.00
CA TYR A 143 2.83 16.22 3.20
C TYR A 143 3.48 16.71 1.89
N LYS A 144 3.76 15.80 0.95
CA LYS A 144 4.27 16.20 -0.38
C LYS A 144 3.18 16.89 -1.19
N GLY A 145 1.93 16.39 -1.12
CA GLY A 145 0.79 17.07 -1.72
C GLY A 145 0.70 18.52 -1.27
N ASN A 146 0.81 18.76 0.03
CA ASN A 146 0.85 20.12 0.58
C ASN A 146 2.02 20.94 0.06
N TRP A 147 3.23 20.38 -0.02
CA TRP A 147 4.41 21.11 -0.52
C TRP A 147 4.31 21.49 -2.00
N TYR A 148 3.76 20.58 -2.81
CA TYR A 148 3.65 20.75 -4.27
C TYR A 148 2.27 21.28 -4.69
N ARG A 149 1.42 21.71 -3.74
CA ARG A 149 0.05 22.19 -3.96
C ARG A 149 -0.81 21.21 -4.74
N ARG A 150 -0.66 19.91 -4.46
CA ARG A 150 -1.47 18.82 -5.02
C ARG A 150 -2.57 18.43 -4.05
N LYS A 151 -3.73 18.08 -4.56
CA LYS A 151 -4.87 17.67 -3.71
C LYS A 151 -4.86 16.18 -3.48
N ILE A 152 -4.85 15.77 -2.20
CA ILE A 152 -5.02 14.38 -1.79
C ILE A 152 -6.41 14.23 -1.19
N ILE A 153 -7.27 13.44 -1.84
CA ILE A 153 -8.65 13.23 -1.42
C ILE A 153 -8.82 11.81 -0.91
N LYS A 154 -9.26 11.68 0.33
CA LYS A 154 -9.59 10.39 0.93
C LYS A 154 -11.08 10.13 0.79
N ILE A 155 -11.44 9.02 0.12
CA ILE A 155 -12.84 8.60 0.07
C ILE A 155 -13.22 7.84 1.35
N PRO A 156 -14.51 7.79 1.74
CA PRO A 156 -14.95 7.11 2.94
C PRO A 156 -14.52 5.64 3.00
N THR A 157 -14.09 5.17 4.18
CA THR A 157 -13.55 3.81 4.42
C THR A 157 -14.46 2.68 3.95
N PHE A 158 -15.79 2.89 4.05
CA PHE A 158 -16.79 1.88 3.72
C PHE A 158 -17.45 2.06 2.36
N TYR A 159 -16.92 2.94 1.52
CA TYR A 159 -17.43 3.10 0.16
C TYR A 159 -17.24 1.80 -0.63
N PRO A 160 -18.30 1.24 -1.25
CA PRO A 160 -18.26 -0.07 -1.92
C PRO A 160 -17.59 0.00 -3.29
N SER A 161 -16.39 0.56 -3.38
CA SER A 161 -15.67 0.81 -4.63
C SER A 161 -15.56 -0.42 -5.53
N SER A 162 -15.25 -1.59 -4.96
CA SER A 162 -15.09 -2.85 -5.71
C SER A 162 -16.41 -3.54 -6.07
N LYS A 163 -17.51 -3.20 -5.38
CA LYS A 163 -18.83 -3.79 -5.62
C LYS A 163 -19.69 -2.96 -6.58
N THR A 164 -19.38 -1.69 -6.76
CA THR A 164 -20.11 -0.78 -7.63
C THR A 164 -19.65 -0.93 -9.07
N CYS A 165 -20.60 -0.99 -10.00
CA CYS A 165 -20.30 -0.99 -11.43
C CYS A 165 -19.83 0.40 -11.88
N SER A 166 -18.67 0.49 -12.49
CA SER A 166 -18.14 1.77 -13.00
C SER A 166 -18.91 2.31 -14.22
N SER A 167 -19.71 1.48 -14.89
CA SER A 167 -20.55 1.91 -16.02
C SER A 167 -21.93 2.40 -15.56
N CYS A 168 -22.73 1.55 -14.92
CA CYS A 168 -24.14 1.84 -14.62
C CYS A 168 -24.41 2.17 -13.15
N GLY A 169 -23.42 2.08 -12.25
CA GLY A 169 -23.59 2.36 -10.82
C GLY A 169 -24.26 1.25 -10.01
N ASN A 170 -24.69 0.14 -10.63
CA ASN A 170 -25.28 -0.99 -9.90
C ASN A 170 -24.32 -1.56 -8.85
N ILE A 171 -24.82 -1.86 -7.66
CA ILE A 171 -24.02 -2.35 -6.55
C ILE A 171 -24.32 -3.84 -6.32
N LYS A 172 -23.31 -4.70 -6.48
CA LYS A 172 -23.43 -6.13 -6.17
C LYS A 172 -23.57 -6.35 -4.66
N GLU A 173 -24.49 -7.21 -4.25
CA GLU A 173 -24.65 -7.59 -2.85
C GLU A 173 -23.41 -8.34 -2.34
N THR A 174 -22.91 -9.29 -3.12
CA THR A 174 -21.76 -10.13 -2.77
C THR A 174 -20.68 -10.07 -3.84
N LEU A 175 -19.43 -10.09 -3.41
CA LEU A 175 -18.26 -10.20 -4.29
C LEU A 175 -17.20 -11.03 -3.57
N LYS A 176 -16.83 -12.18 -4.12
CA LYS A 176 -15.81 -13.05 -3.53
C LYS A 176 -14.41 -12.45 -3.71
N LEU A 177 -13.55 -12.62 -2.73
CA LEU A 177 -12.16 -12.14 -2.81
C LEU A 177 -11.34 -12.81 -3.92
N SER A 178 -11.74 -14.01 -4.34
CA SER A 178 -11.11 -14.76 -5.43
C SER A 178 -11.52 -14.28 -6.83
N GLU A 179 -12.60 -13.51 -6.94
CA GLU A 179 -13.06 -12.98 -8.22
C GLU A 179 -12.15 -11.83 -8.64
N ARG A 180 -11.41 -12.01 -9.73
CA ARG A 180 -10.51 -10.98 -10.29
C ARG A 180 -11.19 -10.13 -11.35
N ILE A 181 -12.17 -10.71 -12.05
CA ILE A 181 -12.96 -10.02 -13.06
C ILE A 181 -14.30 -9.63 -12.44
N TYR A 182 -14.65 -8.37 -12.59
CA TYR A 182 -15.95 -7.84 -12.22
C TYR A 182 -16.91 -8.00 -13.40
N HIS A 183 -18.00 -8.70 -13.19
CA HIS A 183 -19.09 -8.84 -14.16
C HIS A 183 -20.33 -8.15 -13.62
N CYS A 184 -20.90 -7.21 -14.36
CA CYS A 184 -22.14 -6.52 -13.98
C CYS A 184 -23.36 -7.24 -14.52
N GLU A 185 -24.25 -7.70 -13.66
CA GLU A 185 -25.50 -8.35 -14.04
C GLU A 185 -26.53 -7.40 -14.65
N CYS A 186 -26.38 -6.10 -14.42
CA CYS A 186 -27.31 -5.07 -14.91
C CYS A 186 -26.98 -4.62 -16.34
N CYS A 187 -25.71 -4.29 -16.63
CA CYS A 187 -25.31 -3.71 -17.92
C CYS A 187 -24.34 -4.61 -18.71
N GLY A 188 -24.00 -5.79 -18.21
CA GLY A 188 -23.10 -6.73 -18.89
C GLY A 188 -21.61 -6.33 -18.89
N LEU A 189 -21.22 -5.24 -18.19
CA LEU A 189 -19.82 -4.82 -18.12
C LEU A 189 -18.95 -5.94 -17.55
N GLU A 190 -17.90 -6.31 -18.27
CA GLU A 190 -16.84 -7.22 -17.83
C GLU A 190 -15.51 -6.48 -17.82
N ILE A 191 -14.86 -6.38 -16.65
CA ILE A 191 -13.68 -5.56 -16.45
C ILE A 191 -12.86 -6.13 -15.29
N ASP A 192 -11.54 -5.89 -15.24
CA ASP A 192 -10.75 -6.18 -14.06
C ASP A 192 -11.40 -5.51 -12.84
N ARG A 193 -11.62 -6.31 -11.77
CA ARG A 193 -12.32 -5.86 -10.56
C ARG A 193 -11.65 -4.64 -9.95
N ASP A 194 -10.38 -4.65 -10.00
CA ASP A 194 -9.57 -3.69 -9.31
C ASP A 194 -9.53 -2.39 -10.14
N TYR A 195 -9.47 -2.49 -11.46
CA TYR A 195 -9.63 -1.35 -12.36
C TYR A 195 -11.02 -0.71 -12.23
N ASN A 196 -12.09 -1.54 -12.13
CA ASN A 196 -13.44 -1.05 -11.83
C ASN A 196 -13.48 -0.25 -10.51
N ALA A 197 -12.86 -0.77 -9.46
CA ALA A 197 -12.79 -0.10 -8.16
C ALA A 197 -12.07 1.25 -8.26
N SER A 198 -10.98 1.31 -9.03
CA SER A 198 -10.22 2.54 -9.21
C SER A 198 -11.06 3.66 -9.83
N ILE A 199 -11.81 3.36 -10.89
CA ILE A 199 -12.73 4.33 -11.52
C ILE A 199 -13.76 4.86 -10.51
N ASN A 200 -14.31 3.98 -9.66
CA ASN A 200 -15.28 4.37 -8.64
C ASN A 200 -14.66 5.25 -7.54
N ILE A 201 -13.41 4.95 -7.13
CA ILE A 201 -12.65 5.76 -6.17
C ILE A 201 -12.45 7.17 -6.72
N LEU A 202 -12.07 7.30 -7.99
CA LEU A 202 -11.91 8.60 -8.64
C LEU A 202 -13.21 9.37 -8.66
N ARG A 203 -14.24 8.75 -9.18
CA ARG A 203 -15.56 9.40 -9.28
C ARG A 203 -16.00 9.93 -7.93
N LYS A 204 -15.89 9.10 -6.87
CA LYS A 204 -16.25 9.53 -5.52
C LYS A 204 -15.36 10.64 -4.97
N GLY A 205 -14.06 10.57 -5.23
CA GLY A 205 -13.13 11.62 -4.84
C GLY A 205 -13.43 12.95 -5.54
N LEU A 206 -13.78 12.91 -6.83
CA LEU A 206 -14.17 14.10 -7.59
C LEU A 206 -15.52 14.70 -7.15
N GLU A 207 -16.47 13.87 -6.71
CA GLU A 207 -17.71 14.32 -6.09
C GLU A 207 -17.42 15.13 -4.82
N ILE A 208 -16.61 14.56 -3.91
CA ILE A 208 -16.19 15.23 -2.66
C ILE A 208 -15.53 16.58 -2.97
N LEU A 209 -14.64 16.61 -3.97
CA LEU A 209 -13.95 17.85 -4.36
C LEU A 209 -14.91 18.92 -4.89
N LYS A 210 -15.98 18.52 -5.58
CA LYS A 210 -17.02 19.46 -6.05
C LYS A 210 -17.82 20.02 -4.89
N GLU A 211 -18.21 19.18 -3.94
CA GLU A 211 -18.92 19.57 -2.72
C GLU A 211 -18.13 20.60 -1.89
N GLU A 212 -16.80 20.38 -1.73
CA GLU A 212 -15.92 21.33 -1.03
C GLU A 212 -15.78 22.69 -1.73
N LYS A 213 -15.96 22.77 -3.05
CA LYS A 213 -15.88 24.05 -3.80
C LYS A 213 -17.20 24.86 -3.75
N VAL A 214 -18.30 24.23 -3.37
CA VAL A 214 -19.63 24.86 -3.30
C VAL A 214 -19.96 25.34 -1.88
N SER A 215 -19.25 24.82 -0.88
CA SER A 215 -19.37 25.23 0.54
C SER A 215 -18.47 26.42 0.83
#